data_47a315b524ac5192aa882b64169e979f
#
_entry.id   47a315b524ac5192aa882b64169e979f
#
_cell.length_a   1.000
_cell.length_b   1.000
_cell.length_c   1.000
_cell.angle_alpha   90.00
_cell.angle_beta   90.00
_cell.angle_gamma   90.00
#
_symmetry.space_group_name_H-M   'P 1'
#
loop_
_entity.id
_entity.type
_entity.pdbx_description
1 polymer ?
#
loop_
_entity_poly.entity_id
_entity_poly.type
_entity_poly.pdbx_seq_one_letter_code
_entity_poly.pdbx_strand_id
1 'polypeptide(L)'
;MWDNFITRQIRRTNRNLLITGVIFLAGVAALGGAYRRYLYNFAFGPFSIPASELTSISNPGDPRKYFLRVQGDKVLDTGMYLEVQDSSKKVTAKFYALAIGDRLLVVKAPPDNKQVSYAGALVAVPYELRTGFIPRMEAKYPNLLGAFLPFMLDATGFRDSNGILGVLGGAAMLLLGLYLVWLYLQRTANPEKHPLMKALERYGQPNDVAMQIDSELRSEPNAAVTGDVRLTNNWLIHATAFKTVLMQSREVIWAYQKITKHYHNGIPTGKSYSTVIRDSRGQTAEVTGKKTSAPELVNTLQQRMPWIVAGFSKELEGLWSKNRAGFVEAVEKRRANLGTAH
;
A
#
# COMPACT_ATOMS: atom_id res chain seq x y z
N MET A 1 21.91 -18.20 -23.88
CA MET A 1 20.58 -17.54 -24.00
C MET A 1 20.72 -16.34 -24.92
N TRP A 2 20.02 -16.32 -26.03
CA TRP A 2 20.13 -15.26 -27.06
C TRP A 2 19.64 -13.92 -26.49
N ASP A 3 20.33 -12.81 -26.80
CA ASP A 3 19.93 -11.46 -26.34
C ASP A 3 18.88 -10.86 -27.27
N ASN A 4 17.63 -11.34 -27.13
CA ASN A 4 16.46 -10.85 -27.86
C ASN A 4 15.59 -9.95 -26.99
N PHE A 5 14.58 -9.32 -27.60
CA PHE A 5 13.62 -8.42 -26.91
C PHE A 5 12.96 -9.09 -25.71
N ILE A 6 12.49 -10.32 -25.84
CA ILE A 6 11.81 -11.07 -24.78
C ILE A 6 12.72 -11.31 -23.59
N THR A 7 13.96 -11.74 -23.83
CA THR A 7 14.96 -11.94 -22.77
C THR A 7 15.26 -10.63 -22.03
N ARG A 8 15.37 -9.52 -22.76
CA ARG A 8 15.55 -8.19 -22.13
C ARG A 8 14.36 -7.80 -21.27
N GLN A 9 13.11 -8.08 -21.70
CA GLN A 9 11.93 -7.81 -20.90
C GLN A 9 11.85 -8.69 -19.64
N ILE A 10 12.20 -9.96 -19.73
CA ILE A 10 12.29 -10.86 -18.57
C ILE A 10 13.30 -10.33 -17.54
N ARG A 11 14.50 -9.97 -17.98
CA ARG A 11 15.53 -9.38 -17.09
C ARG A 11 15.06 -8.08 -16.46
N ARG A 12 14.42 -7.19 -17.25
CA ARG A 12 13.88 -5.90 -16.77
C ARG A 12 12.80 -6.12 -15.69
N THR A 13 11.81 -6.96 -15.96
CA THR A 13 10.73 -7.23 -15.01
C THR A 13 11.25 -7.89 -13.74
N ASN A 14 12.15 -8.87 -13.84
CA ASN A 14 12.77 -9.51 -12.69
C ASN A 14 13.61 -8.52 -11.86
N ARG A 15 14.44 -7.69 -12.51
CA ARG A 15 15.20 -6.64 -11.81
C ARG A 15 14.28 -5.67 -11.06
N ASN A 16 13.17 -5.28 -11.65
CA ASN A 16 12.22 -4.38 -11.01
C ASN A 16 11.54 -5.03 -9.79
N LEU A 17 11.22 -6.33 -9.84
CA LEU A 17 10.75 -7.08 -8.68
C LEU A 17 11.77 -7.06 -7.53
N LEU A 18 13.05 -7.33 -7.84
CA LEU A 18 14.12 -7.30 -6.85
C LEU A 18 14.26 -5.90 -6.23
N ILE A 19 14.37 -4.87 -7.07
CA ILE A 19 14.53 -3.48 -6.59
C ILE A 19 13.36 -3.10 -5.69
N THR A 20 12.11 -3.37 -6.11
CA THR A 20 10.93 -3.05 -5.32
C THR A 20 10.91 -3.84 -3.99
N GLY A 21 11.23 -5.13 -4.03
CA GLY A 21 11.34 -5.96 -2.82
C GLY A 21 12.39 -5.44 -1.84
N VAL A 22 13.57 -5.07 -2.35
CA VAL A 22 14.66 -4.50 -1.52
C VAL A 22 14.25 -3.14 -0.92
N ILE A 23 13.57 -2.29 -1.67
CA ILE A 23 13.05 -1.00 -1.16
C ILE A 23 12.09 -1.22 0.00
N PHE A 24 11.13 -2.16 -0.12
CA PHE A 24 10.22 -2.48 0.99
C PHE A 24 10.97 -3.01 2.21
N LEU A 25 11.91 -3.93 2.04
CA LEU A 25 12.69 -4.48 3.15
C LEU A 25 13.57 -3.42 3.83
N ALA A 26 14.22 -2.56 3.06
CA ALA A 26 15.00 -1.44 3.57
C ALA A 26 14.12 -0.44 4.33
N GLY A 27 12.93 -0.12 3.80
CA GLY A 27 11.95 0.75 4.46
C GLY A 27 11.49 0.16 5.80
N VAL A 28 11.16 -1.13 5.86
CA VAL A 28 10.78 -1.81 7.10
C VAL A 28 11.94 -1.84 8.09
N ALA A 29 13.17 -2.09 7.64
CA ALA A 29 14.36 -2.08 8.50
C ALA A 29 14.62 -0.67 9.07
N ALA A 30 14.50 0.37 8.26
CA ALA A 30 14.66 1.76 8.71
C ALA A 30 13.58 2.15 9.72
N LEU A 31 12.30 1.86 9.45
CA LEU A 31 11.20 2.10 10.37
C LEU A 31 11.36 1.28 11.66
N GLY A 32 11.69 -0.01 11.55
CA GLY A 32 11.96 -0.87 12.69
C GLY A 32 13.08 -0.35 13.59
N GLY A 33 14.16 0.17 12.98
CA GLY A 33 15.27 0.83 13.67
C GLY A 33 14.84 2.13 14.38
N ALA A 34 14.12 2.99 13.68
CA ALA A 34 13.61 4.24 14.22
C ALA A 34 12.63 4.04 15.38
N TYR A 35 11.69 3.09 15.22
CA TYR A 35 10.66 2.80 16.21
C TYR A 35 10.97 1.59 17.11
N ARG A 36 12.25 1.14 17.19
CA ARG A 36 12.66 -0.05 17.94
C ARG A 36 12.19 -0.06 19.40
N ARG A 37 12.25 1.12 20.05
CA ARG A 37 11.82 1.30 21.45
C ARG A 37 10.30 1.11 21.58
N TYR A 38 9.52 1.71 20.69
CA TYR A 38 8.07 1.53 20.62
C TYR A 38 7.70 0.08 20.36
N LEU A 39 8.27 -0.54 19.35
CA LEU A 39 7.98 -1.93 18.96
C LEU A 39 8.31 -2.91 20.08
N TYR A 40 9.43 -2.70 20.80
CA TYR A 40 9.79 -3.52 21.95
C TYR A 40 8.73 -3.41 23.06
N ASN A 41 8.31 -2.20 23.41
CA ASN A 41 7.28 -1.98 24.43
C ASN A 41 5.90 -2.43 23.97
N PHE A 42 5.60 -2.30 22.69
CA PHE A 42 4.35 -2.77 22.10
C PHE A 42 4.24 -4.30 22.16
N ALA A 43 5.31 -5.02 21.85
CA ALA A 43 5.31 -6.48 21.81
C ALA A 43 5.34 -7.11 23.21
N PHE A 44 6.19 -6.58 24.11
CA PHE A 44 6.54 -7.25 25.38
C PHE A 44 5.97 -6.55 26.63
N GLY A 45 5.54 -5.29 26.54
CA GLY A 45 4.92 -4.60 27.67
C GLY A 45 3.44 -5.02 27.90
N PRO A 46 2.75 -4.54 28.93
CA PRO A 46 3.29 -3.63 29.96
C PRO A 46 4.24 -4.35 30.93
N PHE A 47 5.34 -3.69 31.28
CA PHE A 47 6.31 -4.22 32.25
C PHE A 47 5.93 -3.81 33.67
N SER A 48 5.89 -4.74 34.62
CA SER A 48 5.74 -4.41 36.04
C SER A 48 7.02 -3.77 36.57
N ILE A 49 6.87 -2.67 37.29
CA ILE A 49 8.01 -1.93 37.90
C ILE A 49 7.74 -1.73 39.39
N PRO A 50 8.72 -2.00 40.28
CA PRO A 50 8.60 -1.69 41.70
C PRO A 50 8.65 -0.17 41.95
N ALA A 51 8.02 0.27 43.05
CA ALA A 51 7.96 1.69 43.40
C ALA A 51 9.34 2.36 43.49
N SER A 52 10.32 1.66 44.07
CA SER A 52 11.69 2.17 44.21
C SER A 52 12.39 2.44 42.89
N GLU A 53 12.17 1.59 41.89
CA GLU A 53 12.73 1.79 40.55
C GLU A 53 11.97 2.92 39.81
N LEU A 54 10.64 3.00 39.98
CA LEU A 54 9.84 4.06 39.37
C LEU A 54 10.26 5.44 39.88
N THR A 55 10.46 5.60 41.17
CA THR A 55 10.86 6.90 41.80
C THR A 55 12.28 7.34 41.46
N SER A 56 13.14 6.43 40.99
CA SER A 56 14.50 6.74 40.52
C SER A 56 14.55 7.32 39.11
N ILE A 57 13.46 7.24 38.34
CA ILE A 57 13.39 7.77 36.97
C ILE A 57 13.30 9.29 37.03
N SER A 58 14.26 9.99 36.43
CA SER A 58 14.26 11.44 36.31
C SER A 58 13.61 11.96 35.03
N ASN A 59 13.77 11.23 33.92
CA ASN A 59 13.26 11.62 32.63
C ASN A 59 12.51 10.42 31.98
N PRO A 60 11.24 10.57 31.54
CA PRO A 60 10.47 9.49 30.92
C PRO A 60 11.02 9.03 29.56
N GLY A 61 11.95 9.82 28.99
CA GLY A 61 12.66 9.48 27.76
C GLY A 61 13.75 8.42 27.93
N ASP A 62 14.32 8.25 29.13
CA ASP A 62 15.51 7.43 29.37
C ASP A 62 15.24 5.92 29.46
N PRO A 63 14.18 5.43 30.15
CA PRO A 63 13.97 4.01 30.32
C PRO A 63 13.72 3.31 28.99
N ARG A 64 14.41 2.20 28.73
CA ARG A 64 14.12 1.34 27.58
C ARG A 64 12.70 0.76 27.65
N LYS A 65 12.26 0.37 28.85
CA LYS A 65 10.92 -0.07 29.20
C LYS A 65 10.13 1.13 29.68
N TYR A 66 9.17 1.62 28.91
CA TYR A 66 8.36 2.77 29.26
C TYR A 66 6.85 2.53 29.17
N PHE A 67 6.42 1.38 28.62
CA PHE A 67 5.04 0.91 28.75
C PHE A 67 4.98 0.02 30.00
N LEU A 68 4.47 0.61 31.07
CA LEU A 68 4.57 0.05 32.41
C LEU A 68 3.20 -0.30 32.97
N ARG A 69 3.21 -1.28 33.89
CA ARG A 69 2.12 -1.50 34.84
C ARG A 69 2.57 -1.04 36.19
N VAL A 70 1.86 -0.05 36.74
CA VAL A 70 2.15 0.56 38.03
C VAL A 70 0.98 0.30 38.97
N GLN A 71 1.27 -0.16 40.18
CA GLN A 71 0.32 -0.34 41.25
C GLN A 71 0.63 0.68 42.37
N GLY A 72 -0.37 1.41 42.82
CA GLY A 72 -0.28 2.32 43.96
C GLY A 72 -1.16 1.85 45.12
N ASP A 73 -1.05 2.59 46.21
CA ASP A 73 -1.79 2.34 47.48
C ASP A 73 -3.20 2.96 47.41
N LYS A 74 -3.31 4.14 46.80
CA LYS A 74 -4.55 4.91 46.73
C LYS A 74 -4.61 5.74 45.45
N VAL A 75 -5.81 5.94 44.91
CA VAL A 75 -6.07 6.80 43.76
C VAL A 75 -7.00 7.95 44.14
N LEU A 76 -6.57 9.17 43.78
CA LEU A 76 -7.31 10.41 44.03
C LEU A 76 -7.74 11.01 42.68
N ASP A 77 -8.98 11.46 42.61
CA ASP A 77 -9.45 12.24 41.45
C ASP A 77 -8.93 13.66 41.57
N THR A 78 -8.25 14.15 40.56
CA THR A 78 -7.69 15.53 40.56
C THR A 78 -8.74 16.59 40.16
N GLY A 79 -9.90 16.16 39.64
CA GLY A 79 -10.89 17.04 39.04
C GLY A 79 -10.51 17.57 37.66
N MET A 80 -9.31 17.22 37.13
CA MET A 80 -8.86 17.64 35.83
C MET A 80 -9.26 16.61 34.74
N TYR A 81 -9.71 17.10 33.59
CA TYR A 81 -10.12 16.25 32.47
C TYR A 81 -9.75 16.86 31.12
N LEU A 82 -9.75 16.04 30.10
CA LEU A 82 -9.64 16.44 28.69
C LEU A 82 -11.00 16.30 28.01
N GLU A 83 -11.40 17.38 27.35
CA GLU A 83 -12.66 17.46 26.59
C GLU A 83 -12.36 17.74 25.13
N VAL A 84 -13.12 17.15 24.22
CA VAL A 84 -13.02 17.47 22.79
C VAL A 84 -13.68 18.84 22.56
N GLN A 85 -12.97 19.72 21.84
CA GLN A 85 -13.49 21.04 21.44
C GLN A 85 -14.46 20.95 20.25
N ASP A 86 -15.45 20.08 20.35
CA ASP A 86 -16.54 20.01 19.38
C ASP A 86 -17.88 20.24 20.09
N SER A 87 -18.97 20.23 19.33
CA SER A 87 -20.33 20.43 19.87
C SER A 87 -20.74 19.35 20.90
N SER A 88 -20.05 18.22 20.96
CA SER A 88 -20.37 17.11 21.87
C SER A 88 -19.87 17.30 23.28
N LYS A 89 -18.85 18.15 23.49
CA LYS A 89 -18.18 18.38 24.79
C LYS A 89 -17.83 17.06 25.53
N LYS A 90 -17.47 16.05 24.77
CA LYS A 90 -17.20 14.71 25.32
C LYS A 90 -15.87 14.69 26.09
N VAL A 91 -15.93 14.30 27.34
CA VAL A 91 -14.72 14.03 28.15
C VAL A 91 -14.04 12.77 27.61
N THR A 92 -12.79 12.89 27.20
CA THR A 92 -12.01 11.79 26.59
C THR A 92 -11.03 11.16 27.55
N ALA A 93 -10.56 11.91 28.55
CA ALA A 93 -9.69 11.40 29.60
C ALA A 93 -9.83 12.21 30.88
N LYS A 94 -9.53 11.59 32.04
CA LYS A 94 -9.37 12.24 33.33
C LYS A 94 -7.97 12.04 33.85
N PHE A 95 -7.54 12.97 34.69
CA PHE A 95 -6.29 12.86 35.40
C PHE A 95 -6.52 12.44 36.85
N TYR A 96 -5.78 11.42 37.26
CA TYR A 96 -5.79 10.90 38.62
C TYR A 96 -4.40 11.08 39.25
N ALA A 97 -4.33 11.21 40.57
CA ALA A 97 -3.08 11.10 41.31
C ALA A 97 -3.04 9.73 42.02
N LEU A 98 -2.11 8.87 41.60
CA LEU A 98 -1.86 7.56 42.17
C LEU A 98 -0.77 7.70 43.25
N ALA A 99 -1.12 7.41 44.50
CA ALA A 99 -0.16 7.39 45.60
C ALA A 99 0.70 6.11 45.53
N ILE A 100 2.00 6.29 45.63
CA ILE A 100 3.02 5.24 45.59
C ILE A 100 4.00 5.54 46.73
N GLY A 101 3.72 4.96 47.90
CA GLY A 101 4.42 5.36 49.14
C GLY A 101 4.23 6.85 49.42
N ASP A 102 5.33 7.59 49.52
CA ASP A 102 5.39 9.05 49.77
C ASP A 102 5.30 9.91 48.48
N ARG A 103 5.19 9.29 47.30
CA ARG A 103 5.16 9.97 46.00
C ARG A 103 3.78 9.88 45.33
N LEU A 104 3.55 10.84 44.43
CA LEU A 104 2.34 10.93 43.64
C LEU A 104 2.69 10.83 42.14
N LEU A 105 2.13 9.82 41.48
CA LEU A 105 2.18 9.67 40.02
C LEU A 105 0.89 10.23 39.38
N VAL A 106 1.01 11.19 38.49
CA VAL A 106 -0.13 11.62 37.67
C VAL A 106 -0.42 10.54 36.64
N VAL A 107 -1.68 10.12 36.55
CA VAL A 107 -2.18 9.11 35.61
C VAL A 107 -3.28 9.72 34.76
N LYS A 108 -3.10 9.71 33.45
CA LYS A 108 -4.15 10.04 32.49
C LYS A 108 -4.85 8.74 32.06
N ALA A 109 -6.14 8.62 32.32
CA ALA A 109 -6.92 7.41 32.02
C ALA A 109 -8.29 7.76 31.46
N PRO A 110 -9.01 6.79 30.85
CA PRO A 110 -10.42 6.98 30.44
C PRO A 110 -11.27 7.48 31.61
N PRO A 111 -12.37 8.24 31.35
CA PRO A 111 -13.12 8.97 32.40
C PRO A 111 -13.61 8.10 33.57
N ASP A 112 -14.02 6.86 33.29
CA ASP A 112 -14.64 5.98 34.31
C ASP A 112 -13.68 4.89 34.82
N ASN A 113 -12.37 5.06 34.56
CA ASN A 113 -11.33 4.09 34.90
C ASN A 113 -10.53 4.52 36.13
N LYS A 114 -11.21 4.65 37.29
CA LYS A 114 -10.57 4.94 38.58
C LYS A 114 -10.18 3.65 39.28
N GLN A 115 -8.89 3.33 39.30
CA GLN A 115 -8.35 2.10 39.90
C GLN A 115 -6.97 2.32 40.49
N VAL A 116 -6.50 1.41 41.36
CA VAL A 116 -5.19 1.49 42.01
C VAL A 116 -4.06 0.90 41.16
N SER A 117 -4.36 0.29 40.02
CA SER A 117 -3.36 -0.27 39.12
C SER A 117 -3.64 0.17 37.69
N TYR A 118 -2.64 0.77 37.05
CA TYR A 118 -2.75 1.26 35.67
C TYR A 118 -1.63 0.68 34.79
N ALA A 119 -1.98 0.40 33.54
CA ALA A 119 -1.01 0.10 32.50
C ALA A 119 -0.99 1.26 31.50
N GLY A 120 0.18 1.87 31.29
CA GLY A 120 0.31 3.04 30.44
C GLY A 120 1.75 3.34 30.06
N ALA A 121 1.92 4.31 29.15
CA ALA A 121 3.23 4.79 28.77
C ALA A 121 3.72 5.88 29.72
N LEU A 122 4.99 5.85 30.11
CA LEU A 122 5.63 6.98 30.76
C LEU A 122 5.81 8.10 29.75
N VAL A 123 5.28 9.28 30.09
CA VAL A 123 5.37 10.50 29.27
C VAL A 123 5.67 11.71 30.15
N ALA A 124 6.13 12.78 29.54
CA ALA A 124 6.33 14.04 30.24
C ALA A 124 4.99 14.59 30.73
N VAL A 125 4.99 15.23 31.91
CA VAL A 125 3.80 15.94 32.40
C VAL A 125 3.51 17.12 31.47
N PRO A 126 2.27 17.28 30.95
CA PRO A 126 1.87 18.41 30.14
C PRO A 126 2.14 19.74 30.82
N TYR A 127 2.44 20.77 30.02
CA TYR A 127 2.79 22.10 30.52
C TYR A 127 1.75 22.67 31.49
N GLU A 128 0.46 22.52 31.15
CA GLU A 128 -0.67 23.03 31.94
C GLU A 128 -0.75 22.38 33.33
N LEU A 129 -0.47 21.08 33.42
CA LEU A 129 -0.43 20.37 34.70
C LEU A 129 0.81 20.77 35.50
N ARG A 130 1.97 20.89 34.85
CA ARG A 130 3.24 21.20 35.50
C ARG A 130 3.27 22.62 36.02
N THR A 131 2.72 23.60 35.34
CA THR A 131 2.74 25.03 35.73
C THR A 131 1.47 25.51 36.42
N GLY A 132 0.37 24.84 36.22
CA GLY A 132 -0.94 25.22 36.74
C GLY A 132 -1.42 24.33 37.89
N PHE A 133 -1.60 23.05 37.66
CA PHE A 133 -2.24 22.16 38.65
C PHE A 133 -1.31 21.76 39.78
N ILE A 134 -0.11 21.25 39.49
CA ILE A 134 0.83 20.76 40.52
C ILE A 134 1.20 21.87 41.53
N PRO A 135 1.62 23.08 41.12
CA PRO A 135 1.96 24.14 42.05
C PRO A 135 0.77 24.60 42.92
N ARG A 136 -0.45 24.62 42.40
CA ARG A 136 -1.66 24.93 43.15
C ARG A 136 -1.97 23.87 44.21
N MET A 137 -1.74 22.60 43.90
CA MET A 137 -1.93 21.52 44.86
C MET A 137 -0.89 21.58 45.99
N GLU A 138 0.37 21.82 45.65
CA GLU A 138 1.47 21.97 46.60
C GLU A 138 1.26 23.19 47.50
N ALA A 139 0.81 24.35 46.97
CA ALA A 139 0.47 25.53 47.75
C ALA A 139 -0.73 25.30 48.69
N LYS A 140 -1.73 24.56 48.26
CA LYS A 140 -2.92 24.24 49.05
C LYS A 140 -2.64 23.19 50.15
N TYR A 141 -1.75 22.25 49.86
CA TYR A 141 -1.41 21.13 50.73
C TYR A 141 0.13 21.05 50.89
N PRO A 142 0.71 21.72 51.87
CA PRO A 142 2.18 21.79 52.03
C PRO A 142 2.87 20.42 52.19
N ASN A 143 2.15 19.42 52.69
CA ASN A 143 2.65 18.06 52.79
C ASN A 143 2.86 17.37 51.43
N LEU A 144 2.36 17.94 50.33
CA LEU A 144 2.55 17.44 48.96
C LEU A 144 3.72 18.13 48.24
N LEU A 145 4.42 19.05 48.87
CA LEU A 145 5.52 19.76 48.25
C LEU A 145 6.62 18.78 47.79
N GLY A 146 6.90 18.77 46.48
CA GLY A 146 7.86 17.85 45.86
C GLY A 146 7.44 16.39 45.83
N ALA A 147 6.19 16.05 46.21
CA ALA A 147 5.70 14.67 46.16
C ALA A 147 5.40 14.18 44.71
N PHE A 148 5.08 15.09 43.80
CA PHE A 148 4.75 14.71 42.42
C PHE A 148 5.99 14.24 41.65
N LEU A 149 5.87 13.10 40.97
CA LEU A 149 6.91 12.61 40.08
C LEU A 149 7.00 13.51 38.83
N PRO A 150 8.21 13.69 38.23
CA PRO A 150 8.41 14.61 37.09
C PRO A 150 7.85 14.13 35.76
N PHE A 151 7.18 13.01 35.77
CA PHE A 151 6.52 12.38 34.62
C PHE A 151 5.13 11.88 35.01
N MET A 152 4.36 11.48 34.01
CA MET A 152 3.04 10.88 34.21
C MET A 152 2.89 9.54 33.44
N LEU A 153 1.87 8.78 33.78
CA LEU A 153 1.49 7.56 33.09
C LEU A 153 0.28 7.84 32.18
N ASP A 154 0.46 7.72 30.87
CA ASP A 154 -0.67 7.78 29.91
C ASP A 154 -1.26 6.38 29.71
N ALA A 155 -2.41 6.14 30.37
CA ALA A 155 -3.16 4.88 30.30
C ALA A 155 -4.34 4.94 29.33
N THR A 156 -4.40 5.94 28.44
CA THR A 156 -5.54 6.09 27.49
C THR A 156 -5.43 5.21 26.26
N GLY A 157 -4.29 4.60 25.96
CA GLY A 157 -4.18 3.68 24.84
C GLY A 157 -2.80 3.58 24.19
N PHE A 158 -1.86 2.89 24.82
CA PHE A 158 -0.56 2.60 24.20
C PHE A 158 -0.69 1.65 23.01
N ARG A 159 -1.64 0.70 23.07
CA ARG A 159 -2.00 -0.22 22.00
C ARG A 159 -3.34 0.18 21.38
N ASP A 160 -3.43 1.43 20.95
CA ASP A 160 -4.61 1.92 20.25
C ASP A 160 -4.73 1.31 18.83
N SER A 161 -5.85 1.58 18.17
CA SER A 161 -6.11 1.12 16.80
C SER A 161 -5.05 1.58 15.81
N ASN A 162 -4.53 2.79 15.96
CA ASN A 162 -3.50 3.35 15.06
C ASN A 162 -2.17 2.63 15.22
N GLY A 163 -1.76 2.36 16.46
CA GLY A 163 -0.55 1.58 16.75
C GLY A 163 -0.62 0.16 16.21
N ILE A 164 -1.76 -0.51 16.39
CA ILE A 164 -2.01 -1.85 15.84
C ILE A 164 -1.95 -1.82 14.31
N LEU A 165 -2.64 -0.88 13.66
CA LEU A 165 -2.61 -0.72 12.21
C LEU A 165 -1.20 -0.43 11.68
N GLY A 166 -0.40 0.37 12.39
CA GLY A 166 0.99 0.63 12.06
C GLY A 166 1.86 -0.62 12.07
N VAL A 167 1.73 -1.44 13.13
CA VAL A 167 2.46 -2.72 13.24
C VAL A 167 2.01 -3.72 12.18
N LEU A 168 0.70 -3.86 11.93
CA LEU A 168 0.17 -4.73 10.88
C LEU A 168 0.60 -4.26 9.49
N GLY A 169 0.60 -2.95 9.23
CA GLY A 169 1.10 -2.37 7.98
C GLY A 169 2.57 -2.66 7.74
N GLY A 170 3.41 -2.53 8.77
CA GLY A 170 4.83 -2.89 8.73
C GLY A 170 5.03 -4.38 8.44
N ALA A 171 4.26 -5.26 9.09
CA ALA A 171 4.31 -6.69 8.85
C ALA A 171 3.87 -7.05 7.41
N ALA A 172 2.81 -6.42 6.89
CA ALA A 172 2.37 -6.61 5.52
C ALA A 172 3.43 -6.17 4.49
N MET A 173 4.09 -5.02 4.73
CA MET A 173 5.21 -4.56 3.88
C MET A 173 6.40 -5.54 3.92
N LEU A 174 6.74 -6.08 5.10
CA LEU A 174 7.78 -7.09 5.24
C LEU A 174 7.48 -8.34 4.41
N LEU A 175 6.28 -8.89 4.57
CA LEU A 175 5.84 -10.08 3.83
C LEU A 175 5.81 -9.83 2.32
N LEU A 176 5.35 -8.66 1.89
CA LEU A 176 5.34 -8.29 0.47
C LEU A 176 6.77 -8.17 -0.07
N GLY A 177 7.69 -7.53 0.67
CA GLY A 177 9.09 -7.41 0.28
C GLY A 177 9.77 -8.78 0.13
N LEU A 178 9.58 -9.68 1.11
CA LEU A 178 10.08 -11.06 1.06
C LEU A 178 9.49 -11.84 -0.12
N TYR A 179 8.19 -11.72 -0.36
CA TYR A 179 7.51 -12.37 -1.49
C TYR A 179 8.07 -11.90 -2.84
N LEU A 180 8.31 -10.60 -3.03
CA LEU A 180 8.87 -10.06 -4.28
C LEU A 180 10.29 -10.56 -4.52
N VAL A 181 11.13 -10.60 -3.47
CA VAL A 181 12.49 -11.17 -3.56
C VAL A 181 12.44 -12.67 -3.86
N TRP A 182 11.58 -13.41 -3.18
CA TRP A 182 11.39 -14.84 -3.44
C TRP A 182 10.94 -15.09 -4.89
N LEU A 183 9.98 -14.31 -5.39
CA LEU A 183 9.50 -14.40 -6.75
C LEU A 183 10.61 -14.09 -7.78
N TYR A 184 11.46 -13.10 -7.49
CA TYR A 184 12.66 -12.83 -8.29
C TYR A 184 13.60 -14.05 -8.34
N LEU A 185 13.92 -14.63 -7.19
CA LEU A 185 14.81 -15.80 -7.11
C LEU A 185 14.23 -16.99 -7.88
N GLN A 186 12.94 -17.28 -7.69
CA GLN A 186 12.25 -18.37 -8.40
C GLN A 186 12.27 -18.17 -9.92
N ARG A 187 11.99 -16.94 -10.41
CA ARG A 187 11.99 -16.64 -11.84
C ARG A 187 13.40 -16.63 -12.45
N THR A 188 14.41 -16.31 -11.67
CA THR A 188 15.80 -16.32 -12.12
C THR A 188 16.34 -17.75 -12.18
N ALA A 189 15.98 -18.61 -11.22
CA ALA A 189 16.36 -20.02 -11.22
C ALA A 189 15.69 -20.85 -12.34
N ASN A 190 14.45 -20.46 -12.75
CA ASN A 190 13.68 -21.19 -13.75
C ASN A 190 13.13 -20.22 -14.82
N PRO A 191 13.98 -19.69 -15.72
CA PRO A 191 13.58 -18.71 -16.73
C PRO A 191 12.49 -19.23 -17.67
N GLU A 192 12.47 -20.53 -17.99
CA GLU A 192 11.46 -21.19 -18.82
C GLU A 192 10.06 -21.14 -18.21
N LYS A 193 9.96 -21.11 -16.88
CA LYS A 193 8.68 -20.98 -16.16
C LYS A 193 8.19 -19.54 -16.00
N HIS A 194 8.95 -18.58 -16.56
CA HIS A 194 8.55 -17.17 -16.49
C HIS A 194 7.21 -16.95 -17.18
N PRO A 195 6.28 -16.13 -16.63
CA PRO A 195 4.95 -15.90 -17.22
C PRO A 195 4.98 -15.47 -18.68
N LEU A 196 6.00 -14.73 -19.10
CA LEU A 196 6.18 -14.29 -20.48
C LEU A 196 6.55 -15.47 -21.39
N MET A 197 7.40 -16.40 -20.95
CA MET A 197 7.71 -17.63 -21.73
C MET A 197 6.47 -18.49 -21.90
N LYS A 198 5.69 -18.71 -20.82
CA LYS A 198 4.39 -19.41 -20.90
C LYS A 198 3.39 -18.72 -21.80
N ALA A 199 3.42 -17.38 -21.89
CA ALA A 199 2.57 -16.66 -22.83
C ALA A 199 2.94 -16.92 -24.30
N LEU A 200 4.23 -17.13 -24.60
CA LEU A 200 4.72 -17.47 -25.92
C LEU A 200 4.32 -18.89 -26.35
N GLU A 201 4.24 -19.85 -25.41
CA GLU A 201 3.82 -21.24 -25.69
C GLU A 201 2.47 -21.32 -26.42
N ARG A 202 1.61 -20.30 -26.25
CA ARG A 202 0.31 -20.21 -26.93
C ARG A 202 0.42 -20.04 -28.45
N TYR A 203 1.56 -19.56 -28.92
CA TYR A 203 1.81 -19.18 -30.30
C TYR A 203 2.80 -20.12 -31.03
N GLY A 204 3.42 -21.03 -30.27
CA GLY A 204 4.40 -22.00 -30.80
C GLY A 204 5.54 -22.24 -29.83
N GLN A 205 6.67 -22.72 -30.35
CA GLN A 205 7.87 -22.89 -29.53
C GLN A 205 8.35 -21.51 -29.03
N PRO A 206 8.50 -21.30 -27.70
CA PRO A 206 8.76 -19.97 -27.14
C PRO A 206 9.99 -19.27 -27.70
N ASN A 207 11.05 -20.02 -27.98
CA ASN A 207 12.28 -19.45 -28.52
C ASN A 207 12.11 -18.96 -29.98
N ASP A 208 11.39 -19.72 -30.80
CA ASP A 208 11.14 -19.37 -32.21
C ASP A 208 10.23 -18.14 -32.29
N VAL A 209 9.17 -18.11 -31.48
CA VAL A 209 8.28 -16.94 -31.39
C VAL A 209 9.03 -15.72 -30.87
N ALA A 210 9.93 -15.88 -29.88
CA ALA A 210 10.76 -14.79 -29.39
C ALA A 210 11.72 -14.24 -30.45
N MET A 211 12.30 -15.10 -31.28
CA MET A 211 13.15 -14.68 -32.42
C MET A 211 12.33 -13.98 -33.50
N GLN A 212 11.15 -14.48 -33.83
CA GLN A 212 10.23 -13.83 -34.78
C GLN A 212 9.87 -12.41 -34.32
N ILE A 213 9.46 -12.25 -33.05
CA ILE A 213 9.15 -10.93 -32.46
C ILE A 213 10.36 -10.01 -32.55
N ASP A 214 11.56 -10.48 -32.23
CA ASP A 214 12.78 -9.67 -32.25
C ASP A 214 13.15 -9.28 -33.68
N SER A 215 12.98 -10.18 -34.67
CA SER A 215 13.17 -9.91 -36.09
C SER A 215 12.22 -8.82 -36.59
N GLU A 216 10.93 -8.92 -36.28
CA GLU A 216 9.95 -7.90 -36.69
C GLU A 216 10.22 -6.56 -36.06
N LEU A 217 10.59 -6.50 -34.76
CA LEU A 217 10.95 -5.26 -34.10
C LEU A 217 12.22 -4.59 -34.64
N ARG A 218 13.12 -5.34 -35.28
CA ARG A 218 14.30 -4.81 -35.93
C ARG A 218 14.01 -4.31 -37.33
N SER A 219 13.17 -5.00 -38.07
CA SER A 219 12.77 -4.63 -39.43
C SER A 219 11.83 -3.41 -39.48
N GLU A 220 11.09 -3.18 -38.39
CA GLU A 220 10.12 -2.08 -38.27
C GLU A 220 10.51 -1.12 -37.11
N PRO A 221 11.54 -0.26 -37.27
CA PRO A 221 12.00 0.62 -36.19
C PRO A 221 10.93 1.62 -35.71
N ASN A 222 9.93 1.93 -36.54
CA ASN A 222 8.77 2.79 -36.21
C ASN A 222 7.58 2.06 -35.61
N ALA A 223 7.75 0.82 -35.15
CA ALA A 223 6.70 0.04 -34.50
C ALA A 223 6.19 0.61 -33.16
N ALA A 224 6.81 1.65 -32.62
CA ALA A 224 6.38 2.33 -31.40
C ALA A 224 5.16 3.21 -31.69
N VAL A 225 4.00 2.81 -31.20
CA VAL A 225 2.75 3.55 -31.40
C VAL A 225 2.50 4.56 -30.28
N THR A 226 2.74 4.18 -29.04
CA THR A 226 2.54 5.06 -27.87
C THR A 226 3.27 4.47 -26.66
N GLY A 227 4.29 5.15 -26.17
CA GLY A 227 4.98 4.81 -24.92
C GLY A 227 5.37 3.33 -24.76
N ASP A 228 4.60 2.62 -23.94
CA ASP A 228 4.84 1.21 -23.60
C ASP A 228 4.23 0.20 -24.60
N VAL A 229 3.56 0.67 -25.69
CA VAL A 229 2.96 -0.19 -26.74
C VAL A 229 3.78 -0.16 -28.00
N ARG A 230 4.06 -1.34 -28.52
CA ARG A 230 4.67 -1.56 -29.82
C ARG A 230 3.75 -2.40 -30.70
N LEU A 231 3.56 -1.99 -31.91
CA LEU A 231 2.73 -2.68 -32.88
C LEU A 231 3.59 -3.00 -34.12
N THR A 232 3.85 -4.28 -34.36
CA THR A 232 4.43 -4.80 -35.59
C THR A 232 3.33 -5.34 -36.49
N ASN A 233 3.69 -5.90 -37.67
CA ASN A 233 2.71 -6.50 -38.55
C ASN A 233 1.94 -7.66 -37.90
N ASN A 234 2.63 -8.50 -37.11
CA ASN A 234 2.03 -9.67 -36.50
C ASN A 234 1.78 -9.55 -34.99
N TRP A 235 2.38 -8.56 -34.30
CA TRP A 235 2.36 -8.50 -32.85
C TRP A 235 1.94 -7.16 -32.30
N LEU A 236 1.08 -7.18 -31.29
CA LEU A 236 0.85 -6.09 -30.35
C LEU A 236 1.54 -6.45 -29.04
N ILE A 237 2.46 -5.58 -28.62
CA ILE A 237 3.29 -5.76 -27.43
C ILE A 237 3.08 -4.59 -26.49
N HIS A 238 2.54 -4.85 -25.28
CA HIS A 238 2.43 -3.86 -24.23
C HIS A 238 3.37 -4.25 -23.08
N ALA A 239 4.46 -3.50 -22.91
CA ALA A 239 5.54 -3.80 -21.97
C ALA A 239 5.60 -2.78 -20.83
N THR A 240 5.03 -3.13 -19.68
CA THR A 240 5.11 -2.31 -18.45
C THR A 240 6.36 -2.66 -17.62
N ALA A 241 6.55 -1.97 -16.48
CA ALA A 241 7.65 -2.22 -15.58
C ALA A 241 7.67 -3.65 -14.99
N PHE A 242 6.51 -4.29 -14.84
CA PHE A 242 6.37 -5.59 -14.17
C PHE A 242 5.70 -6.68 -15.00
N LYS A 243 5.12 -6.33 -16.13
CA LYS A 243 4.36 -7.25 -16.98
C LYS A 243 4.53 -6.88 -18.44
N THR A 244 4.66 -7.90 -19.30
CA THR A 244 4.54 -7.75 -20.75
C THR A 244 3.34 -8.56 -21.24
N VAL A 245 2.46 -7.92 -21.98
CA VAL A 245 1.32 -8.54 -22.66
C VAL A 245 1.65 -8.65 -24.14
N LEU A 246 1.49 -9.85 -24.68
CA LEU A 246 1.69 -10.16 -26.09
C LEU A 246 0.36 -10.63 -26.70
N MET A 247 -0.02 -10.07 -27.83
CA MET A 247 -1.18 -10.49 -28.63
C MET A 247 -0.76 -10.55 -30.08
N GLN A 248 -1.22 -11.55 -30.82
CA GLN A 248 -1.12 -11.49 -32.27
C GLN A 248 -2.05 -10.41 -32.81
N SER A 249 -1.60 -9.57 -33.71
CA SER A 249 -2.38 -8.46 -34.29
C SER A 249 -3.70 -8.96 -34.87
N ARG A 250 -3.68 -10.13 -35.53
CA ARG A 250 -4.87 -10.78 -36.06
C ARG A 250 -5.91 -11.22 -35.02
N GLU A 251 -5.49 -11.44 -33.78
CA GLU A 251 -6.38 -11.85 -32.68
C GLU A 251 -7.01 -10.67 -31.95
N VAL A 252 -6.50 -9.45 -32.14
CA VAL A 252 -7.08 -8.24 -31.57
C VAL A 252 -8.44 -8.00 -32.22
N ILE A 253 -9.48 -7.87 -31.39
CA ILE A 253 -10.86 -7.75 -31.84
C ILE A 253 -11.60 -6.54 -31.30
N TRP A 254 -11.17 -5.97 -30.17
CA TRP A 254 -11.83 -4.83 -29.58
C TRP A 254 -10.83 -3.88 -28.92
N ALA A 255 -10.95 -2.58 -29.20
CA ALA A 255 -10.18 -1.53 -28.57
C ALA A 255 -11.05 -0.31 -28.25
N TYR A 256 -10.92 0.23 -27.02
CA TYR A 256 -11.70 1.39 -26.61
C TYR A 256 -10.98 2.22 -25.55
N GLN A 257 -11.35 3.51 -25.48
CA GLN A 257 -10.93 4.39 -24.41
C GLN A 257 -11.76 4.12 -23.15
N LYS A 258 -11.07 3.98 -22.00
CA LYS A 258 -11.66 3.90 -20.67
C LYS A 258 -11.32 5.16 -19.89
N ILE A 259 -12.33 5.79 -19.29
CA ILE A 259 -12.17 6.96 -18.43
C ILE A 259 -12.56 6.55 -17.02
N THR A 260 -11.62 6.60 -16.10
CA THR A 260 -11.86 6.34 -14.67
C THR A 260 -11.91 7.67 -13.92
N LYS A 261 -13.04 7.95 -13.26
CA LYS A 261 -13.20 9.11 -12.38
C LYS A 261 -12.77 8.75 -10.97
N HIS A 262 -11.93 9.58 -10.37
CA HIS A 262 -11.48 9.41 -8.99
C HIS A 262 -12.27 10.33 -8.07
N TYR A 263 -12.62 9.82 -6.89
CA TYR A 263 -13.33 10.56 -5.86
C TYR A 263 -12.61 10.39 -4.53
N HIS A 264 -12.57 11.45 -3.72
CA HIS A 264 -12.14 11.39 -2.32
C HIS A 264 -13.25 12.04 -1.47
N ASN A 265 -13.80 11.26 -0.53
CA ASN A 265 -14.95 11.67 0.29
C ASN A 265 -16.12 12.25 -0.52
N GLY A 266 -16.42 11.63 -1.68
CA GLY A 266 -17.49 12.09 -2.58
C GLY A 266 -17.13 13.26 -3.50
N ILE A 267 -15.96 13.88 -3.32
CA ILE A 267 -15.48 15.01 -4.13
C ILE A 267 -14.64 14.47 -5.30
N PRO A 268 -14.93 14.86 -6.58
CA PRO A 268 -14.13 14.44 -7.71
C PRO A 268 -12.72 15.03 -7.64
N THR A 269 -11.71 14.16 -7.60
CA THR A 269 -10.28 14.53 -7.48
C THR A 269 -9.53 14.45 -8.80
N GLY A 270 -10.10 13.79 -9.83
CA GLY A 270 -9.44 13.70 -11.12
C GLY A 270 -10.04 12.64 -12.04
N LYS A 271 -9.40 12.50 -13.22
CA LYS A 271 -9.74 11.47 -14.21
C LYS A 271 -8.44 10.84 -14.70
N SER A 272 -8.41 9.51 -14.84
CA SER A 272 -7.38 8.80 -15.57
C SER A 272 -7.94 8.24 -16.89
N TYR A 273 -7.08 8.13 -17.87
CA TYR A 273 -7.42 7.68 -19.21
C TYR A 273 -6.59 6.45 -19.54
N SER A 274 -7.21 5.44 -20.10
CA SER A 274 -6.53 4.25 -20.60
C SER A 274 -7.17 3.77 -21.89
N THR A 275 -6.40 3.02 -22.70
CA THR A 275 -6.91 2.26 -23.81
C THR A 275 -6.98 0.80 -23.40
N VAL A 276 -8.15 0.21 -23.49
CA VAL A 276 -8.35 -1.22 -23.27
C VAL A 276 -8.35 -1.93 -24.61
N ILE A 277 -7.52 -2.95 -24.75
CA ILE A 277 -7.38 -3.77 -25.95
C ILE A 277 -7.68 -5.21 -25.56
N ARG A 278 -8.55 -5.87 -26.30
CA ARG A 278 -8.99 -7.26 -26.07
C ARG A 278 -8.77 -8.13 -27.29
N ASP A 279 -8.27 -9.32 -27.07
CA ASP A 279 -8.13 -10.34 -28.11
C ASP A 279 -9.28 -11.36 -28.10
N SER A 280 -9.37 -12.17 -29.14
CA SER A 280 -10.38 -13.21 -29.31
C SER A 280 -10.34 -14.28 -28.21
N ARG A 281 -9.20 -14.46 -27.53
CA ARG A 281 -9.00 -15.43 -26.46
C ARG A 281 -9.39 -14.89 -25.08
N GLY A 282 -9.75 -13.58 -24.99
CA GLY A 282 -10.14 -12.91 -23.75
C GLY A 282 -9.00 -12.28 -22.97
N GLN A 283 -7.79 -12.22 -23.54
CA GLN A 283 -6.68 -11.48 -22.95
C GLN A 283 -6.95 -9.98 -23.08
N THR A 284 -6.56 -9.23 -22.06
CA THR A 284 -6.77 -7.79 -22.00
C THR A 284 -5.43 -7.08 -21.74
N ALA A 285 -5.14 -6.07 -22.54
CA ALA A 285 -4.10 -5.09 -22.27
C ALA A 285 -4.77 -3.75 -21.94
N GLU A 286 -4.40 -3.15 -20.82
CA GLU A 286 -4.83 -1.80 -20.44
C GLU A 286 -3.63 -0.87 -20.47
N VAL A 287 -3.60 0.04 -21.42
CA VAL A 287 -2.53 0.99 -21.68
C VAL A 287 -2.91 2.32 -21.06
N THR A 288 -2.25 2.69 -19.98
CA THR A 288 -2.45 4.00 -19.34
C THR A 288 -1.87 5.11 -20.20
N GLY A 289 -2.60 6.20 -20.37
CA GLY A 289 -2.20 7.32 -21.22
C GLY A 289 -2.78 8.65 -20.78
N LYS A 290 -2.47 9.68 -21.57
CA LYS A 290 -3.07 11.01 -21.44
C LYS A 290 -4.45 11.04 -22.09
N LYS A 291 -5.21 12.12 -21.87
CA LYS A 291 -6.55 12.33 -22.45
C LYS A 291 -6.53 12.21 -23.97
N THR A 292 -5.48 12.67 -24.64
CA THR A 292 -5.31 12.66 -26.12
C THR A 292 -4.74 11.33 -26.62
N SER A 293 -3.78 10.74 -25.91
CA SER A 293 -3.08 9.53 -26.37
C SER A 293 -3.93 8.27 -26.38
N ALA A 294 -4.95 8.18 -25.53
CA ALA A 294 -5.84 7.01 -25.50
C ALA A 294 -6.71 6.88 -26.76
N PRO A 295 -7.43 7.94 -27.23
CA PRO A 295 -8.15 7.84 -28.51
C PRO A 295 -7.20 7.75 -29.72
N GLU A 296 -6.05 8.39 -29.72
CA GLU A 296 -5.04 8.25 -30.77
C GLU A 296 -4.60 6.80 -30.95
N LEU A 297 -4.34 6.09 -29.85
CA LEU A 297 -4.00 4.67 -29.90
C LEU A 297 -5.13 3.83 -30.48
N VAL A 298 -6.39 4.08 -30.09
CA VAL A 298 -7.57 3.38 -30.66
C VAL A 298 -7.65 3.62 -32.16
N ASN A 299 -7.49 4.85 -32.63
CA ASN A 299 -7.52 5.20 -34.05
C ASN A 299 -6.39 4.52 -34.81
N THR A 300 -5.18 4.50 -34.28
CA THR A 300 -4.03 3.82 -34.90
C THR A 300 -4.27 2.33 -35.00
N LEU A 301 -4.83 1.71 -33.95
CA LEU A 301 -5.18 0.29 -33.97
C LEU A 301 -6.26 0.01 -35.05
N GLN A 302 -7.27 0.88 -35.18
CA GLN A 302 -8.32 0.72 -36.16
C GLN A 302 -7.81 0.90 -37.61
N GLN A 303 -6.86 1.83 -37.83
CA GLN A 303 -6.23 2.00 -39.13
C GLN A 303 -5.43 0.77 -39.57
N ARG A 304 -4.65 0.17 -38.65
CA ARG A 304 -3.83 -1.02 -38.94
C ARG A 304 -4.63 -2.33 -38.93
N MET A 305 -5.72 -2.37 -38.18
CA MET A 305 -6.59 -3.52 -38.00
C MET A 305 -8.05 -3.12 -38.23
N PRO A 306 -8.48 -2.89 -39.48
CA PRO A 306 -9.81 -2.33 -39.78
C PRO A 306 -10.98 -3.21 -39.35
N TRP A 307 -10.72 -4.47 -39.05
CA TRP A 307 -11.74 -5.42 -38.56
C TRP A 307 -12.11 -5.21 -37.09
N ILE A 308 -11.29 -4.57 -36.28
CA ILE A 308 -11.56 -4.43 -34.85
C ILE A 308 -12.80 -3.56 -34.59
N VAL A 309 -13.47 -3.85 -33.48
CA VAL A 309 -14.50 -2.97 -32.94
C VAL A 309 -13.80 -1.84 -32.18
N ALA A 310 -14.01 -0.60 -32.60
CA ALA A 310 -13.47 0.58 -31.92
C ALA A 310 -14.57 1.28 -31.12
N GLY A 311 -14.22 1.69 -29.87
CA GLY A 311 -15.15 2.38 -28.98
C GLY A 311 -15.81 1.47 -27.96
N PHE A 312 -16.45 2.11 -26.98
CA PHE A 312 -17.13 1.47 -25.85
C PHE A 312 -18.63 1.75 -25.87
N SER A 313 -19.43 0.70 -25.70
CA SER A 313 -20.83 0.82 -25.30
C SER A 313 -21.16 -0.26 -24.24
N LYS A 314 -22.23 -0.03 -23.49
CA LYS A 314 -22.70 -1.02 -22.50
C LYS A 314 -23.20 -2.30 -23.18
N GLU A 315 -23.74 -2.20 -24.39
CA GLU A 315 -24.20 -3.33 -25.21
C GLU A 315 -22.99 -4.19 -25.62
N LEU A 316 -21.90 -3.57 -26.12
CA LEU A 316 -20.68 -4.27 -26.48
C LEU A 316 -20.04 -4.96 -25.27
N GLU A 317 -20.02 -4.31 -24.11
CA GLU A 317 -19.53 -4.92 -22.88
C GLU A 317 -20.44 -6.06 -22.40
N GLY A 318 -21.74 -5.89 -22.53
CA GLY A 318 -22.73 -6.94 -22.27
C GLY A 318 -22.56 -8.16 -23.19
N LEU A 319 -22.37 -7.95 -24.48
CA LEU A 319 -22.08 -9.02 -25.45
C LEU A 319 -20.76 -9.72 -25.13
N TRP A 320 -19.69 -8.94 -24.88
CA TRP A 320 -18.39 -9.48 -24.50
C TRP A 320 -18.44 -10.36 -23.25
N SER A 321 -19.17 -9.91 -22.22
CA SER A 321 -19.23 -10.63 -20.92
C SER A 321 -20.17 -11.83 -20.97
N LYS A 322 -21.27 -11.76 -21.70
CA LYS A 322 -22.33 -12.80 -21.72
C LYS A 322 -22.17 -13.78 -22.88
N ASN A 323 -21.67 -13.31 -24.05
CA ASN A 323 -21.54 -14.10 -25.27
C ASN A 323 -20.27 -13.71 -26.03
N ARG A 324 -19.11 -13.96 -25.44
CA ARG A 324 -17.83 -13.69 -26.10
C ARG A 324 -17.66 -14.43 -27.44
N ALA A 325 -18.10 -15.66 -27.51
CA ALA A 325 -18.01 -16.44 -28.76
C ALA A 325 -18.74 -15.76 -29.91
N GLY A 326 -19.97 -15.29 -29.69
CA GLY A 326 -20.73 -14.54 -30.70
C GLY A 326 -20.08 -13.20 -31.06
N PHE A 327 -19.47 -12.51 -30.09
CA PHE A 327 -18.69 -11.28 -30.35
C PHE A 327 -17.51 -11.58 -31.29
N VAL A 328 -16.73 -12.63 -30.99
CA VAL A 328 -15.59 -13.06 -31.83
C VAL A 328 -16.04 -13.42 -33.24
N GLU A 329 -17.11 -14.21 -33.36
CA GLU A 329 -17.67 -14.61 -34.67
C GLU A 329 -18.08 -13.40 -35.52
N ALA A 330 -18.74 -12.41 -34.92
CA ALA A 330 -19.13 -11.19 -35.63
C ALA A 330 -17.90 -10.41 -36.17
N VAL A 331 -16.80 -10.33 -35.37
CA VAL A 331 -15.56 -9.69 -35.81
C VAL A 331 -14.86 -10.50 -36.92
N GLU A 332 -14.86 -11.84 -36.85
CA GLU A 332 -14.28 -12.68 -37.90
C GLU A 332 -15.05 -12.58 -39.20
N LYS A 333 -16.39 -12.51 -39.15
CA LYS A 333 -17.23 -12.23 -40.34
C LYS A 333 -16.87 -10.87 -40.96
N ARG A 334 -16.71 -9.84 -40.14
CA ARG A 334 -16.27 -8.51 -40.61
C ARG A 334 -14.89 -8.57 -41.26
N ARG A 335 -13.95 -9.32 -40.70
CA ARG A 335 -12.61 -9.52 -41.27
C ARG A 335 -12.67 -10.21 -42.64
N ALA A 336 -13.44 -11.28 -42.74
CA ALA A 336 -13.61 -12.01 -44.02
C ALA A 336 -14.15 -11.09 -45.12
N ASN A 337 -15.15 -10.25 -44.80
CA ASN A 337 -15.73 -9.31 -45.77
C ASN A 337 -14.74 -8.24 -46.22
N LEU A 338 -13.82 -7.83 -45.36
CA LEU A 338 -12.76 -6.87 -45.71
C LEU A 338 -11.66 -7.49 -46.58
N GLY A 339 -11.37 -8.80 -46.40
CA GLY A 339 -10.40 -9.55 -47.21
C GLY A 339 -10.90 -9.92 -48.60
N THR A 340 -12.22 -9.93 -48.83
CA THR A 340 -12.84 -10.22 -50.15
C THR A 340 -13.05 -8.95 -50.99
N ALA A 341 -12.80 -7.75 -50.41
CA ALA A 341 -12.97 -6.45 -51.05
C ALA A 341 -11.70 -5.91 -51.76
N HIS A 342 -10.63 -6.72 -51.82
CA HIS A 342 -9.38 -6.50 -52.55
C HIS A 342 -9.12 -7.67 -53.49
#